data_d972a5f26a2210774ee96d5532e33cee
#
_entry.id   d972a5f26a2210774ee96d5532e33cee
#
_cell.length_a   1.000
_cell.length_b   1.000
_cell.length_c   1.000
_cell.angle_alpha   90.00
_cell.angle_beta   90.00
_cell.angle_gamma   90.00
#
_symmetry.space_group_name_H-M   'P 1'
#
loop_
_entity.id
_entity.type
_entity.pdbx_description
1 polymer ?
#
loop_
_entity_poly.entity_id
_entity_poly.type
_entity_poly.pdbx_seq_one_letter_code
_entity_poly.pdbx_strand_id
1 'polypeptide(L)'
;MMILSKTAIARLTLPKVVGESGQTHLARQLIEFLMGETDGVPKDAKYLFRLYMARKQYKEAAKTAVIIAREEQAGGNYRNAHDVLFNMWQELVRHGIPVPYEMGQSLLVLHSYTLARLHVRRGDHLRGARMLLRVAASISRFPSHTVPILTSTVIECHRSGASTNIVQSNHSCLQVWPEELCIHICRNADEA
;
A
#
# COMPACT_ATOMS: atom_id res chain seq x y z
N MET A 1 15.34 3.51 32.26
CA MET A 1 15.14 3.94 30.86
C MET A 1 15.84 3.06 29.81
N MET A 2 16.79 2.18 30.18
CA MET A 2 17.53 1.28 29.24
C MET A 2 16.85 -0.07 28.93
N ILE A 3 15.87 -0.51 29.70
CA ILE A 3 15.25 -1.84 29.53
C ILE A 3 14.24 -1.86 28.37
N LEU A 4 13.55 -0.75 28.14
CA LEU A 4 12.60 -0.63 27.01
C LEU A 4 13.26 -0.68 25.62
N SER A 5 14.51 -0.23 25.50
CA SER A 5 15.24 -0.25 24.23
C SER A 5 15.69 -1.65 23.82
N LYS A 6 16.09 -2.50 24.79
CA LYS A 6 16.55 -3.88 24.51
C LYS A 6 15.39 -4.78 24.09
N THR A 7 14.23 -4.65 24.73
CA THR A 7 13.03 -5.41 24.34
C THR A 7 12.47 -4.97 22.98
N ALA A 8 12.53 -3.69 22.65
CA ALA A 8 12.13 -3.19 21.34
C ALA A 8 13.08 -3.67 20.23
N ILE A 9 14.41 -3.62 20.47
CA ILE A 9 15.42 -4.12 19.53
C ILE A 9 15.25 -5.63 19.34
N ALA A 10 15.07 -6.40 20.41
CA ALA A 10 14.84 -7.84 20.32
C ALA A 10 13.57 -8.16 19.51
N ARG A 11 12.48 -7.41 19.71
CA ARG A 11 11.23 -7.58 18.94
C ARG A 11 11.42 -7.25 17.46
N LEU A 12 12.29 -6.31 17.12
CA LEU A 12 12.56 -5.90 15.73
C LEU A 12 13.50 -6.86 14.98
N THR A 13 14.46 -7.48 15.67
CA THR A 13 15.50 -8.33 15.06
C THR A 13 15.13 -9.81 15.07
N LEU A 14 14.38 -10.26 16.07
CA LEU A 14 14.01 -11.67 16.25
C LEU A 14 13.36 -12.31 15.00
N PRO A 15 12.35 -11.69 14.35
CA PRO A 15 11.72 -12.28 13.17
C PRO A 15 12.71 -12.47 12.01
N LYS A 16 13.66 -11.54 11.85
CA LYS A 16 14.69 -11.62 10.82
C LYS A 16 15.67 -12.76 11.13
N VAL A 17 16.20 -12.81 12.34
CA VAL A 17 17.16 -13.85 12.77
C VAL A 17 16.56 -15.25 12.67
N VAL A 18 15.32 -15.43 13.15
CA VAL A 18 14.62 -16.72 13.06
C VAL A 18 14.33 -17.07 11.60
N GLY A 19 13.94 -16.09 10.77
CA GLY A 19 13.69 -16.30 9.34
C GLY A 19 14.94 -16.74 8.58
N GLU A 20 16.12 -16.17 8.89
CA GLU A 20 17.39 -16.48 8.26
C GLU A 20 18.06 -17.77 8.81
N SER A 21 17.70 -18.20 10.03
CA SER A 21 18.30 -19.38 10.68
C SER A 21 18.02 -20.71 9.99
N GLY A 22 17.04 -20.76 9.07
CA GLY A 22 16.61 -22.01 8.41
C GLY A 22 15.83 -22.98 9.30
N GLN A 23 15.62 -22.67 10.57
CA GLN A 23 14.91 -23.53 11.53
C GLN A 23 13.39 -23.39 11.34
N THR A 24 12.82 -24.30 10.55
CA THR A 24 11.38 -24.27 10.18
C THR A 24 10.44 -24.39 11.38
N HIS A 25 10.81 -25.16 12.38
CA HIS A 25 10.02 -25.35 13.61
C HIS A 25 9.91 -24.06 14.42
N LEU A 26 11.02 -23.37 14.66
CA LEU A 26 11.02 -22.08 15.39
C LEU A 26 10.24 -21.00 14.62
N ALA A 27 10.37 -20.99 13.31
CA ALA A 27 9.63 -20.04 12.49
C ALA A 27 8.10 -20.30 12.55
N ARG A 28 7.67 -21.57 12.59
CA ARG A 28 6.25 -21.91 12.75
C ARG A 28 5.74 -21.44 14.11
N GLN A 29 6.44 -21.77 15.18
CA GLN A 29 6.06 -21.32 16.54
C GLN A 29 6.00 -19.79 16.65
N LEU A 30 6.94 -19.09 16.00
CA LEU A 30 6.91 -17.64 15.98
C LEU A 30 5.72 -17.08 15.16
N ILE A 31 5.34 -17.72 14.05
CA ILE A 31 4.15 -17.36 13.29
C ILE A 31 2.90 -17.52 14.14
N GLU A 32 2.71 -18.67 14.77
CA GLU A 32 1.58 -18.99 15.67
C GLU A 32 1.48 -17.95 16.81
N PHE A 33 2.62 -17.61 17.41
CA PHE A 33 2.67 -16.56 18.44
C PHE A 33 2.31 -15.18 17.88
N LEU A 34 2.85 -14.78 16.72
CA LEU A 34 2.58 -13.47 16.10
C LEU A 34 1.13 -13.35 15.63
N MET A 35 0.52 -14.45 15.20
CA MET A 35 -0.90 -14.50 14.83
C MET A 35 -1.84 -14.49 16.03
N GLY A 36 -1.29 -14.67 17.24
CA GLY A 36 -2.08 -14.69 18.48
C GLY A 36 -2.73 -16.03 18.78
N GLU A 37 -2.32 -17.11 18.11
CA GLU A 37 -2.89 -18.45 18.34
C GLU A 37 -2.56 -18.99 19.74
N THR A 38 -1.46 -18.52 20.33
CA THR A 38 -0.99 -18.99 21.64
C THR A 38 -1.57 -18.21 22.82
N ASP A 39 -1.85 -16.90 22.66
CA ASP A 39 -2.29 -16.02 23.74
C ASP A 39 -3.56 -15.23 23.40
N GLY A 40 -4.18 -15.51 22.27
CA GLY A 40 -5.41 -14.85 21.82
C GLY A 40 -5.23 -13.40 21.36
N VAL A 41 -3.98 -12.86 21.36
CA VAL A 41 -3.70 -11.46 21.05
C VAL A 41 -2.78 -11.37 19.82
N PRO A 42 -3.30 -11.00 18.65
CA PRO A 42 -2.47 -10.78 17.47
C PRO A 42 -1.42 -9.69 17.71
N LYS A 43 -0.20 -9.92 17.25
CA LYS A 43 0.89 -8.93 17.34
C LYS A 43 0.89 -8.04 16.10
N ASP A 44 1.65 -6.93 16.15
CA ASP A 44 1.79 -6.01 15.01
C ASP A 44 2.22 -6.79 13.75
N ALA A 45 1.43 -6.66 12.70
CA ALA A 45 1.61 -7.34 11.42
C ALA A 45 3.00 -7.07 10.79
N LYS A 46 3.66 -5.98 11.18
CA LYS A 46 5.03 -5.64 10.74
C LYS A 46 6.06 -6.70 11.13
N TYR A 47 5.88 -7.40 12.26
CA TYR A 47 6.78 -8.48 12.66
C TYR A 47 6.60 -9.72 11.78
N LEU A 48 5.35 -10.06 11.49
CA LEU A 48 4.99 -11.17 10.62
C LEU A 48 5.50 -10.92 9.18
N PHE A 49 5.33 -9.71 8.69
CA PHE A 49 5.85 -9.28 7.39
C PHE A 49 7.36 -9.48 7.28
N ARG A 50 8.12 -9.02 8.28
CA ARG A 50 9.59 -9.18 8.32
C ARG A 50 10.00 -10.65 8.31
N LEU A 51 9.29 -11.51 9.05
CA LEU A 51 9.55 -12.93 9.08
C LEU A 51 9.33 -13.57 7.72
N TYR A 52 8.22 -13.27 7.04
CA TYR A 52 7.94 -13.79 5.71
C TYR A 52 8.94 -13.30 4.67
N MET A 53 9.36 -12.04 4.73
CA MET A 53 10.40 -11.49 3.85
C MET A 53 11.75 -12.20 4.06
N ALA A 54 12.17 -12.40 5.30
CA ALA A 54 13.42 -13.12 5.62
C ALA A 54 13.40 -14.58 5.12
N ARG A 55 12.22 -15.21 5.11
CA ARG A 55 12.01 -16.57 4.59
C ARG A 55 11.75 -16.63 3.09
N LYS A 56 11.76 -15.52 2.38
CA LYS A 56 11.42 -15.41 0.94
C LYS A 56 10.02 -15.93 0.61
N GLN A 57 9.10 -15.89 1.58
CA GLN A 57 7.69 -16.27 1.44
C GLN A 57 6.88 -15.06 0.94
N TYR A 58 7.18 -14.60 -0.28
CA TYR A 58 6.67 -13.34 -0.83
C TYR A 58 5.15 -13.30 -0.99
N LYS A 59 4.49 -14.44 -1.24
CA LYS A 59 3.03 -14.50 -1.33
C LYS A 59 2.36 -14.17 0.03
N GLU A 60 2.90 -14.73 1.11
CA GLU A 60 2.40 -14.48 2.45
C GLU A 60 2.79 -13.07 2.93
N ALA A 61 3.99 -12.60 2.59
CA ALA A 61 4.41 -11.24 2.82
C ALA A 61 3.48 -10.22 2.12
N ALA A 62 3.05 -10.49 0.89
CA ALA A 62 2.12 -9.63 0.17
C ALA A 62 0.75 -9.52 0.84
N LYS A 63 0.19 -10.62 1.35
CA LYS A 63 -1.05 -10.60 2.14
C LYS A 63 -0.89 -9.75 3.41
N THR A 64 0.23 -9.94 4.11
CA THR A 64 0.54 -9.18 5.33
C THR A 64 0.75 -7.69 5.03
N ALA A 65 1.37 -7.35 3.90
CA ALA A 65 1.53 -5.96 3.46
C ALA A 65 0.18 -5.25 3.26
N VAL A 66 -0.85 -5.95 2.76
CA VAL A 66 -2.21 -5.40 2.64
C VAL A 66 -2.80 -5.08 4.01
N ILE A 67 -2.59 -5.95 5.00
CA ILE A 67 -3.06 -5.71 6.39
C ILE A 67 -2.39 -4.46 6.95
N ILE A 68 -1.06 -4.37 6.86
CA ILE A 68 -0.30 -3.19 7.32
C ILE A 68 -0.78 -1.92 6.62
N ALA A 69 -0.99 -1.97 5.31
CA ALA A 69 -1.46 -0.80 4.57
C ALA A 69 -2.86 -0.36 5.00
N ARG A 70 -3.76 -1.28 5.35
CA ARG A 70 -5.09 -0.96 5.89
C ARG A 70 -5.00 -0.29 7.27
N GLU A 71 -4.13 -0.78 8.14
CA GLU A 71 -3.89 -0.19 9.46
C GLU A 71 -3.33 1.23 9.32
N GLU A 72 -2.35 1.44 8.45
CA GLU A 72 -1.80 2.77 8.17
C GLU A 72 -2.84 3.71 7.54
N GLN A 73 -3.72 3.21 6.64
CA GLN A 73 -4.83 3.99 6.09
C GLN A 73 -5.84 4.41 7.16
N ALA A 74 -6.19 3.51 8.07
CA ALA A 74 -7.08 3.80 9.18
C ALA A 74 -6.49 4.88 10.10
N GLY A 75 -5.17 4.89 10.30
CA GLY A 75 -4.41 5.92 11.02
C GLY A 75 -4.18 7.22 10.22
N GLY A 76 -4.63 7.31 8.97
CA GLY A 76 -4.41 8.47 8.10
C GLY A 76 -3.02 8.57 7.47
N ASN A 77 -2.18 7.56 7.63
CA ASN A 77 -0.79 7.51 7.14
C ASN A 77 -0.73 6.99 5.70
N TYR A 78 -1.44 7.62 4.77
CA TYR A 78 -1.60 7.15 3.38
C TYR A 78 -0.28 7.01 2.62
N ARG A 79 0.74 7.83 2.94
CA ARG A 79 2.07 7.70 2.36
C ARG A 79 2.74 6.41 2.80
N ASN A 80 2.74 6.10 4.09
CA ASN A 80 3.32 4.85 4.60
C ASN A 80 2.59 3.63 4.02
N ALA A 81 1.25 3.68 3.95
CA ALA A 81 0.45 2.63 3.31
C ALA A 81 0.85 2.41 1.85
N HIS A 82 1.03 3.49 1.09
CA HIS A 82 1.52 3.43 -0.29
C HIS A 82 2.90 2.81 -0.36
N ASP A 83 3.85 3.29 0.43
CA ASP A 83 5.25 2.87 0.39
C ASP A 83 5.41 1.38 0.75
N VAL A 84 4.64 0.87 1.71
CA VAL A 84 4.63 -0.56 2.05
C VAL A 84 4.18 -1.42 0.87
N LEU A 85 3.06 -1.06 0.23
CA LEU A 85 2.54 -1.82 -0.91
C LEU A 85 3.43 -1.68 -2.15
N PHE A 86 3.99 -0.51 -2.37
CA PHE A 86 4.87 -0.25 -3.51
C PHE A 86 6.17 -1.04 -3.41
N ASN A 87 6.82 -1.04 -2.25
CA ASN A 87 8.02 -1.83 -2.01
C ASN A 87 7.74 -3.33 -2.16
N MET A 88 6.60 -3.82 -1.65
CA MET A 88 6.22 -5.22 -1.82
C MET A 88 5.94 -5.56 -3.28
N TRP A 89 5.30 -4.65 -4.02
CA TRP A 89 5.08 -4.80 -5.46
C TRP A 89 6.41 -4.93 -6.23
N GLN A 90 7.39 -4.09 -5.93
CA GLN A 90 8.72 -4.16 -6.53
C GLN A 90 9.40 -5.50 -6.25
N GLU A 91 9.30 -6.02 -5.03
CA GLU A 91 9.85 -7.34 -4.69
C GLU A 91 9.16 -8.47 -5.46
N LEU A 92 7.83 -8.44 -5.58
CA LEU A 92 7.11 -9.45 -6.37
C LEU A 92 7.52 -9.43 -7.83
N VAL A 93 7.62 -8.23 -8.44
CA VAL A 93 8.04 -8.06 -9.84
C VAL A 93 9.48 -8.55 -10.03
N ARG A 94 10.39 -8.18 -9.12
CA ARG A 94 11.81 -8.62 -9.16
C ARG A 94 11.95 -10.14 -9.15
N HIS A 95 11.07 -10.82 -8.45
CA HIS A 95 11.08 -12.28 -8.33
C HIS A 95 10.16 -13.01 -9.32
N GLY A 96 9.52 -12.29 -10.26
CA GLY A 96 8.60 -12.87 -11.24
C GLY A 96 7.34 -13.48 -10.62
N ILE A 97 6.92 -12.99 -9.45
CA ILE A 97 5.75 -13.51 -8.72
C ILE A 97 4.53 -12.67 -9.08
N PRO A 98 3.39 -13.28 -9.45
CA PRO A 98 2.19 -12.53 -9.78
C PRO A 98 1.68 -11.72 -8.58
N VAL A 99 1.34 -10.46 -8.84
CA VAL A 99 0.81 -9.55 -7.82
C VAL A 99 -0.61 -9.97 -7.44
N PRO A 100 -0.92 -10.17 -6.15
CA PRO A 100 -2.28 -10.46 -5.71
C PRO A 100 -3.24 -9.33 -6.08
N TYR A 101 -4.42 -9.69 -6.61
CA TYR A 101 -5.42 -8.72 -7.09
C TYR A 101 -5.75 -7.64 -6.05
N GLU A 102 -6.00 -8.05 -4.81
CA GLU A 102 -6.34 -7.14 -3.72
C GLU A 102 -5.22 -6.13 -3.42
N MET A 103 -3.97 -6.60 -3.44
CA MET A 103 -2.80 -5.75 -3.25
C MET A 103 -2.67 -4.75 -4.41
N GLY A 104 -2.84 -5.20 -5.65
CA GLY A 104 -2.80 -4.36 -6.84
C GLY A 104 -3.87 -3.25 -6.80
N GLN A 105 -5.11 -3.59 -6.44
CA GLN A 105 -6.19 -2.62 -6.29
C GLN A 105 -5.93 -1.61 -5.17
N SER A 106 -5.40 -2.05 -4.04
CA SER A 106 -5.05 -1.15 -2.93
C SER A 106 -3.92 -0.20 -3.30
N LEU A 107 -2.89 -0.72 -3.96
CA LEU A 107 -1.77 0.09 -4.45
C LEU A 107 -2.23 1.10 -5.50
N LEU A 108 -3.07 0.68 -6.45
CA LEU A 108 -3.61 1.55 -7.50
C LEU A 108 -4.30 2.79 -6.92
N VAL A 109 -5.17 2.58 -5.93
CA VAL A 109 -5.93 3.68 -5.32
C VAL A 109 -5.02 4.62 -4.53
N LEU A 110 -4.09 4.08 -3.73
CA LEU A 110 -3.12 4.88 -2.97
C LEU A 110 -2.14 5.63 -3.88
N HIS A 111 -1.70 4.99 -4.96
CA HIS A 111 -0.83 5.61 -5.96
C HIS A 111 -1.57 6.74 -6.71
N SER A 112 -2.84 6.52 -7.08
CA SER A 112 -3.69 7.57 -7.67
C SER A 112 -3.82 8.78 -6.73
N TYR A 113 -3.97 8.57 -5.43
CA TYR A 113 -4.00 9.65 -4.45
C TYR A 113 -2.68 10.44 -4.40
N THR A 114 -1.56 9.74 -4.42
CA THR A 114 -0.23 10.38 -4.42
C THR A 114 0.01 11.19 -5.70
N LEU A 115 -0.31 10.62 -6.87
CA LEU A 115 -0.19 11.28 -8.16
C LEU A 115 -1.15 12.46 -8.31
N ALA A 116 -2.39 12.36 -7.82
CA ALA A 116 -3.34 13.45 -7.84
C ALA A 116 -2.75 14.71 -7.22
N ARG A 117 -2.14 14.58 -6.03
CA ARG A 117 -1.48 15.69 -5.34
C ARG A 117 -0.34 16.30 -6.15
N LEU A 118 0.40 15.48 -6.90
CA LEU A 118 1.49 15.93 -7.74
C LEU A 118 0.96 16.69 -8.97
N HIS A 119 -0.05 16.14 -9.67
CA HIS A 119 -0.66 16.78 -10.84
C HIS A 119 -1.32 18.12 -10.48
N VAL A 120 -2.06 18.17 -9.37
CA VAL A 120 -2.66 19.41 -8.86
C VAL A 120 -1.59 20.48 -8.59
N ARG A 121 -0.46 20.13 -7.96
CA ARG A 121 0.64 21.06 -7.71
C ARG A 121 1.31 21.57 -8.98
N ARG A 122 1.31 20.74 -10.05
CA ARG A 122 1.86 21.11 -11.37
C ARG A 122 0.87 21.88 -12.26
N GLY A 123 -0.36 22.10 -11.80
CA GLY A 123 -1.42 22.76 -12.58
C GLY A 123 -2.05 21.85 -13.65
N ASP A 124 -1.76 20.56 -13.66
CA ASP A 124 -2.40 19.60 -14.55
C ASP A 124 -3.75 19.15 -13.96
N HIS A 125 -4.72 20.06 -14.05
CA HIS A 125 -6.03 19.89 -13.45
C HIS A 125 -6.80 18.69 -14.02
N LEU A 126 -6.64 18.41 -15.33
CA LEU A 126 -7.34 17.31 -15.98
C LEU A 126 -6.89 15.94 -15.45
N ARG A 127 -5.57 15.70 -15.39
CA ARG A 127 -5.04 14.47 -14.81
C ARG A 127 -5.31 14.40 -13.30
N GLY A 128 -5.16 15.51 -12.58
CA GLY A 128 -5.51 15.62 -11.17
C GLY A 128 -6.95 15.22 -10.90
N ALA A 129 -7.92 15.75 -11.67
CA ALA A 129 -9.33 15.42 -11.55
C ALA A 129 -9.61 13.92 -11.80
N ARG A 130 -9.04 13.35 -12.87
CA ARG A 130 -9.20 11.91 -13.17
C ARG A 130 -8.70 11.01 -12.03
N MET A 131 -7.55 11.33 -11.45
CA MET A 131 -7.01 10.59 -10.31
C MET A 131 -7.88 10.74 -9.07
N LEU A 132 -8.33 11.95 -8.77
CA LEU A 132 -9.21 12.25 -7.63
C LEU A 132 -10.56 11.55 -7.76
N LEU A 133 -11.16 11.48 -8.95
CA LEU A 133 -12.40 10.73 -9.16
C LEU A 133 -12.25 9.24 -8.82
N ARG A 134 -11.12 8.63 -9.22
CA ARG A 134 -10.83 7.24 -8.84
C ARG A 134 -10.71 7.06 -7.33
N VAL A 135 -10.02 7.99 -6.66
CA VAL A 135 -9.87 7.98 -5.20
C VAL A 135 -11.23 8.19 -4.53
N ALA A 136 -12.06 9.11 -5.03
CA ALA A 136 -13.40 9.36 -4.54
C ALA A 136 -14.34 8.13 -4.69
N ALA A 137 -14.20 7.36 -5.77
CA ALA A 137 -14.91 6.08 -5.94
C ALA A 137 -14.53 5.01 -4.89
N SER A 138 -13.39 5.19 -4.23
CA SER A 138 -12.89 4.31 -3.15
C SER A 138 -12.73 5.06 -1.84
N ILE A 139 -13.58 6.04 -1.57
CA ILE A 139 -13.43 7.01 -0.46
C ILE A 139 -13.44 6.35 0.92
N SER A 140 -14.10 5.21 1.08
CA SER A 140 -14.10 4.44 2.33
C SER A 140 -12.71 4.01 2.79
N ARG A 141 -11.74 3.97 1.88
CA ARG A 141 -10.32 3.68 2.19
C ARG A 141 -9.57 4.89 2.74
N PHE A 142 -10.20 6.08 2.78
CA PHE A 142 -9.59 7.34 3.22
C PHE A 142 -10.40 8.03 4.32
N PRO A 143 -10.67 7.36 5.47
CA PRO A 143 -11.56 7.87 6.49
C PRO A 143 -11.13 9.24 7.03
N SER A 144 -9.83 9.45 7.24
CA SER A 144 -9.28 10.71 7.77
C SER A 144 -9.24 11.85 6.74
N HIS A 145 -9.38 11.56 5.44
CA HIS A 145 -9.26 12.56 4.36
C HIS A 145 -10.50 12.63 3.46
N THR A 146 -11.63 12.10 3.89
CA THR A 146 -12.86 12.06 3.11
C THR A 146 -13.27 13.46 2.60
N VAL A 147 -13.40 14.43 3.50
CA VAL A 147 -13.82 15.80 3.13
C VAL A 147 -12.79 16.47 2.21
N PRO A 148 -11.49 16.54 2.56
CA PRO A 148 -10.49 17.13 1.67
C PRO A 148 -10.43 16.52 0.26
N ILE A 149 -10.58 15.19 0.14
CA ILE A 149 -10.56 14.51 -1.15
C ILE A 149 -11.77 14.90 -1.99
N LEU A 150 -12.98 14.83 -1.42
CA LEU A 150 -14.20 15.17 -2.15
C LEU A 150 -14.22 16.64 -2.57
N THR A 151 -13.83 17.56 -1.69
CA THR A 151 -13.70 18.98 -2.01
C THR A 151 -12.70 19.22 -3.12
N SER A 152 -11.51 18.62 -3.04
CA SER A 152 -10.48 18.74 -4.09
C SER A 152 -10.97 18.15 -5.42
N THR A 153 -11.72 17.05 -5.38
CA THR A 153 -12.29 16.43 -6.59
C THR A 153 -13.20 17.40 -7.32
N VAL A 154 -14.13 18.05 -6.60
CA VAL A 154 -15.06 19.04 -7.18
C VAL A 154 -14.30 20.23 -7.77
N ILE A 155 -13.34 20.78 -7.02
CA ILE A 155 -12.53 21.92 -7.46
C ILE A 155 -11.75 21.58 -8.73
N GLU A 156 -11.08 20.45 -8.77
CA GLU A 156 -10.25 20.06 -9.91
C GLU A 156 -11.09 19.67 -11.14
N CYS A 157 -12.25 19.06 -10.96
CA CYS A 157 -13.22 18.85 -12.04
C CYS A 157 -13.67 20.18 -12.65
N HIS A 158 -13.99 21.17 -11.83
CA HIS A 158 -14.38 22.50 -12.29
C HIS A 158 -13.24 23.19 -13.03
N ARG A 159 -12.02 23.21 -12.49
CA ARG A 159 -10.84 23.80 -13.11
C ARG A 159 -10.43 23.14 -14.42
N SER A 160 -10.68 21.85 -14.57
CA SER A 160 -10.37 21.10 -15.80
C SER A 160 -11.36 21.36 -16.93
N GLY A 161 -12.44 22.11 -16.71
CA GLY A 161 -13.53 22.30 -17.67
C GLY A 161 -14.31 21.02 -17.97
N ALA A 162 -14.09 19.98 -17.18
CA ALA A 162 -14.63 18.65 -17.38
C ALA A 162 -16.04 18.53 -16.78
N SER A 163 -16.95 19.32 -17.28
CA SER A 163 -18.38 19.17 -16.99
C SER A 163 -18.88 17.85 -17.59
N THR A 164 -19.44 16.97 -16.78
CA THR A 164 -20.24 15.77 -17.12
C THR A 164 -19.57 14.62 -17.87
N ASN A 165 -18.68 14.84 -18.84
CA ASN A 165 -18.11 13.76 -19.66
C ASN A 165 -17.12 12.84 -18.96
N ILE A 166 -16.47 13.29 -17.89
CA ILE A 166 -15.49 12.47 -17.13
C ILE A 166 -16.19 11.43 -16.27
N VAL A 167 -17.40 11.71 -15.77
CA VAL A 167 -18.16 10.77 -14.93
C VAL A 167 -18.61 9.55 -15.73
N GLN A 168 -18.95 9.73 -17.01
CA GLN A 168 -19.38 8.63 -17.87
C GLN A 168 -18.23 7.76 -18.39
N SER A 169 -17.03 8.32 -18.57
CA SER A 169 -15.85 7.57 -19.04
C SER A 169 -15.15 6.73 -17.98
N ASN A 170 -15.52 6.87 -16.70
CA ASN A 170 -14.89 6.11 -15.62
C ASN A 170 -15.17 4.60 -15.64
N HIS A 171 -16.27 4.14 -16.26
CA HIS A 171 -16.53 2.70 -16.40
C HIS A 171 -15.59 1.99 -17.37
N SER A 172 -15.09 2.68 -18.40
CA SER A 172 -14.14 2.12 -19.36
C SER A 172 -12.68 2.26 -18.92
N CYS A 173 -12.34 3.26 -18.10
CA CYS A 173 -10.97 3.45 -17.59
C CYS A 173 -10.53 2.44 -16.53
N LEU A 174 -11.45 1.72 -15.88
CA LEU A 174 -11.11 0.71 -14.88
C LEU A 174 -10.48 -0.56 -15.48
N GLN A 175 -10.62 -0.79 -16.79
CA GLN A 175 -10.11 -1.99 -17.46
C GLN A 175 -8.71 -1.85 -18.07
N VAL A 176 -8.19 -0.63 -18.27
CA VAL A 176 -6.96 -0.38 -19.07
C VAL A 176 -5.69 -0.16 -18.21
N TRP A 177 -5.78 -0.22 -16.90
CA TRP A 177 -4.80 0.37 -15.98
C TRP A 177 -3.64 -0.49 -15.44
N PRO A 178 -3.60 -1.80 -15.50
CA PRO A 178 -2.41 -2.55 -15.04
C PRO A 178 -1.14 -2.20 -15.83
N GLU A 179 -1.28 -1.94 -17.13
CA GLU A 179 -0.13 -1.65 -18.00
C GLU A 179 0.40 -0.21 -17.86
N GLU A 180 -0.50 0.79 -17.77
CA GLU A 180 -0.07 2.18 -17.54
C GLU A 180 0.53 2.40 -16.16
N LEU A 181 0.09 1.67 -15.13
CA LEU A 181 0.72 1.72 -13.83
C LEU A 181 2.17 1.20 -13.91
N CYS A 182 2.39 0.10 -14.61
CA CYS A 182 3.73 -0.44 -14.87
C CYS A 182 4.62 0.55 -15.61
N ILE A 183 4.12 1.16 -16.68
CA ILE A 183 4.89 2.10 -17.52
C ILE A 183 5.26 3.37 -16.74
N HIS A 184 4.33 3.91 -15.95
CA HIS A 184 4.58 5.15 -15.20
C HIS A 184 5.48 4.94 -13.97
N ILE A 185 5.39 3.78 -13.35
CA ILE A 185 6.24 3.38 -12.23
C ILE A 185 7.66 3.08 -12.71
N CYS A 186 7.82 2.40 -13.85
CA CYS A 186 9.15 2.16 -14.45
C CYS A 186 9.83 3.46 -14.88
N ARG A 187 9.12 4.41 -15.49
CA ARG A 187 9.68 5.71 -15.89
C ARG A 187 10.17 6.58 -14.75
N ASN A 188 9.49 6.53 -13.59
CA ASN A 188 9.91 7.32 -12.41
C ASN A 188 11.01 6.62 -11.60
N ALA A 189 11.27 5.33 -11.82
CA ALA A 189 12.38 4.61 -11.22
C ALA A 189 13.72 4.87 -11.94
N ASP A 190 13.66 5.25 -13.23
CA ASP A 190 14.85 5.58 -14.03
C ASP A 190 15.28 7.06 -13.89
N GLU A 191 14.44 7.92 -13.28
CA GLU A 191 14.72 9.36 -13.09
C GLU A 191 15.10 9.72 -11.64
N ALA A 192 15.23 8.75 -10.72
CA ALA A 192 15.59 8.92 -9.30
C ALA A 192 16.95 8.31 -8.98
#